data_acf8415da56c8fe53b54ff2612b99100
#
_entry.id   acf8415da56c8fe53b54ff2612b99100
#
_cell.length_a   1.000
_cell.length_b   1.000
_cell.length_c   1.000
_cell.angle_alpha   90.00
_cell.angle_beta   90.00
_cell.angle_gamma   90.00
#
_symmetry.space_group_name_H-M   'P 1'
#
loop_
_entity.id
_entity.type
_entity.pdbx_description
1 polymer ?
#
loop_
_entity_poly.entity_id
_entity_poly.type
_entity_poly.pdbx_seq_one_letter_code
_entity_poly.pdbx_strand_id
1 'polypeptide(L)' 'MVKIRLQRIGKKKAPFYHIVVADSRSPRDGKIIEQIGTYDPMTTPATIVLDKAKAEDWVKKGAQPTDTVKAIIAKAE' A
#
# COMPACT_ATOMS: atom_id res chain seq x y z
N MET A 1 2.97 -14.52 7.37
CA MET A 1 2.64 -14.25 5.95
C MET A 1 2.88 -12.78 5.63
N VAL A 2 3.53 -12.51 4.51
CA VAL A 2 3.81 -11.14 4.10
C VAL A 2 2.64 -10.61 3.27
N LYS A 3 2.19 -9.39 3.59
CA LYS A 3 1.09 -8.75 2.87
C LYS A 3 1.47 -7.36 2.41
N ILE A 4 0.86 -6.93 1.30
CA ILE A 4 0.94 -5.56 0.84
C ILE A 4 -0.37 -4.90 1.23
N ARG A 5 -0.28 -3.86 2.05
CA ARG A 5 -1.47 -3.21 2.61
C ARG A 5 -1.30 -1.69 2.71
N LEU A 6 -2.39 -1.00 2.98
CA LEU A 6 -2.38 0.44 3.21
C LEU A 6 -2.16 0.73 4.69
N GLN A 7 -1.29 1.67 4.97
CA GLN A 7 -1.10 2.22 6.31
C GLN A 7 -1.61 3.65 6.30
N ARG A 8 -2.64 3.93 7.11
CA ARG A 8 -3.20 5.27 7.19
C ARG A 8 -2.25 6.22 7.91
N ILE A 9 -1.99 7.34 7.27
CA ILE A 9 -1.22 8.43 7.84
C ILE A 9 -1.99 9.71 7.56
N GLY A 10 -1.64 10.78 8.24
CA GLY A 10 -2.26 12.06 8.04
C GLY A 10 -3.32 12.36 9.08
N LYS A 11 -4.01 13.47 8.89
CA LYS A 11 -4.97 13.99 9.84
C LYS A 11 -6.37 13.40 9.63
N LYS A 12 -7.22 13.58 10.63
CA LYS A 12 -8.56 13.04 10.67
C LYS A 12 -9.42 13.39 9.45
N LYS A 13 -9.26 14.60 8.88
CA LYS A 13 -10.03 15.07 7.71
C LYS A 13 -9.23 15.03 6.42
N ALA A 14 -8.00 14.58 6.46
CA ALA A 14 -7.13 14.51 5.30
C ALA A 14 -6.42 13.17 5.28
N PRO A 15 -7.14 12.08 4.99
CA PRO A 15 -6.53 10.76 4.97
C PRO A 15 -5.49 10.65 3.87
N PHE A 16 -4.37 10.05 4.23
CA PHE A 16 -3.29 9.78 3.31
C PHE A 16 -2.74 8.40 3.66
N TYR A 17 -2.40 7.61 2.66
CA TYR A 17 -1.99 6.24 2.89
C TYR A 17 -0.64 5.95 2.29
N HIS A 18 0.17 5.19 3.02
CA HIS A 18 1.35 4.55 2.44
C HIS A 18 0.97 3.13 2.01
N ILE A 19 1.46 2.72 0.84
CA ILE A 19 1.34 1.35 0.39
C ILE A 19 2.58 0.63 0.89
N VAL A 20 2.40 -0.30 1.81
CA VAL A 20 3.51 -0.91 2.55
C VAL A 20 3.47 -2.42 2.48
N VAL A 21 4.64 -3.01 2.58
CA VAL A 21 4.81 -4.45 2.72
C VAL A 21 5.09 -4.75 4.18
N ALA A 22 4.31 -5.60 4.79
CA ALA A 22 4.46 -5.93 6.20
C ALA A 22 4.03 -7.36 6.47
N ASP A 23 4.52 -7.93 7.59
CA ASP A 23 4.07 -9.22 8.06
C ASP A 23 2.65 -9.09 8.59
N SER A 24 1.77 -10.01 8.20
CA SER A 24 0.37 -10.00 8.63
C SER A 24 0.20 -10.11 10.14
N ARG A 25 1.20 -10.61 10.86
CA ARG A 25 1.20 -10.71 12.31
C ARG A 25 1.57 -9.42 13.02
N SER A 26 2.13 -8.46 12.29
CA SER A 26 2.46 -7.16 12.87
C SER A 26 1.21 -6.29 12.98
N PRO A 27 1.11 -5.43 14.01
CA PRO A 27 0.02 -4.46 14.08
C PRO A 27 -0.03 -3.57 12.84
N ARG A 28 -1.21 -3.09 12.48
CA ARG A 28 -1.39 -2.24 11.30
C ARG A 28 -0.47 -1.01 11.33
N ASP A 29 -0.28 -0.43 12.49
CA ASP A 29 0.57 0.75 12.69
C ASP A 29 1.96 0.38 13.18
N GLY A 30 2.29 -0.91 13.10
CA GLY A 30 3.58 -1.41 13.56
C GLY A 30 4.65 -1.36 12.47
N LYS A 31 5.70 -2.12 12.73
CA LYS A 31 6.87 -2.16 11.88
C LYS A 31 6.57 -2.69 10.49
N ILE A 32 6.98 -1.98 9.46
CA ILE A 32 6.81 -2.42 8.07
C ILE A 32 8.14 -2.95 7.53
N ILE A 33 8.05 -3.78 6.49
CA ILE A 33 9.24 -4.27 5.79
C ILE A 33 9.75 -3.23 4.81
N GLU A 34 8.83 -2.69 3.99
CA GLU A 34 9.19 -1.69 2.98
C GLU A 34 7.97 -0.86 2.60
N GLN A 35 8.19 0.41 2.29
CA GLN A 35 7.16 1.26 1.70
C GLN A 35 7.37 1.26 0.19
N ILE A 36 6.34 0.90 -0.56
CA ILE A 36 6.44 0.79 -2.02
C ILE A 36 5.62 1.84 -2.77
N GLY A 37 4.88 2.66 -2.06
CA GLY A 37 4.10 3.71 -2.71
C GLY A 37 3.25 4.50 -1.74
N THR A 38 2.48 5.43 -2.31
CA THR A 38 1.55 6.26 -1.56
C THR A 38 0.22 6.34 -2.29
N TYR A 39 -0.85 6.60 -1.54
CA TYR A 39 -2.19 6.77 -2.09
C TYR A 39 -2.85 7.95 -1.41
N ASP A 40 -3.28 8.93 -2.21
CA ASP A 40 -3.97 10.11 -1.73
C ASP A 40 -5.37 10.15 -2.33
N PRO A 41 -6.42 9.79 -1.56
CA PRO A 41 -7.79 9.80 -2.07
C PRO A 41 -8.43 11.19 -2.09
N MET A 42 -7.76 12.19 -1.52
CA MET A 42 -8.32 13.54 -1.43
C MET A 42 -8.22 14.32 -2.73
N THR A 43 -7.36 13.89 -3.64
CA THR A 43 -7.24 14.52 -4.96
C THR A 43 -8.26 13.94 -5.93
N THR A 44 -8.58 14.69 -6.98
CA THR A 44 -9.52 14.24 -8.02
C THR A 44 -8.84 14.36 -9.38
N PRO A 45 -8.51 13.22 -10.04
CA PRO A 45 -8.60 11.85 -9.52
C PRO A 45 -7.62 11.56 -8.38
N ALA A 46 -7.85 10.50 -7.62
CA ALA A 46 -6.96 10.12 -6.54
C ALA A 46 -5.53 9.91 -7.05
N THR A 47 -4.57 10.44 -6.31
CA THR A 47 -3.17 10.33 -6.68
C THR A 47 -2.58 9.03 -6.16
N ILE A 48 -2.05 8.22 -7.06
CA ILE A 48 -1.40 6.96 -6.72
C ILE A 48 0.03 7.03 -7.21
N VAL A 49 0.97 6.91 -6.28
CA VAL A 49 2.40 6.79 -6.61
C VAL A 49 2.81 5.39 -6.17
N LEU A 50 3.15 4.54 -7.11
CA LEU A 50 3.47 3.14 -6.83
C LEU A 50 4.67 2.68 -7.65
N ASP A 51 5.64 2.10 -6.97
CA ASP A 51 6.74 1.42 -7.63
C ASP A 51 6.25 0.03 -8.05
N LYS A 52 5.75 -0.08 -9.27
CA LYS A 52 5.21 -1.33 -9.79
C LYS A 52 6.23 -2.46 -9.79
N ALA A 53 7.48 -2.14 -10.09
CA ALA A 53 8.53 -3.15 -10.12
C ALA A 53 8.71 -3.79 -8.74
N LYS A 54 8.70 -2.98 -7.69
CA LYS A 54 8.77 -3.49 -6.32
C LYS A 54 7.53 -4.27 -5.95
N ALA A 55 6.35 -3.77 -6.31
CA ALA A 55 5.09 -4.46 -6.01
C ALA A 55 5.08 -5.85 -6.68
N GLU A 56 5.44 -5.93 -7.94
CA GLU A 56 5.50 -7.20 -8.66
C GLU A 56 6.53 -8.15 -8.06
N ASP A 57 7.69 -7.61 -7.68
CA ASP A 57 8.74 -8.42 -7.06
C ASP A 57 8.26 -9.03 -5.74
N TRP A 58 7.60 -8.24 -4.90
CA TRP A 58 7.05 -8.74 -3.65
C TRP A 58 5.96 -9.78 -3.87
N VAL A 59 5.10 -9.59 -4.87
CA VAL A 59 4.08 -10.59 -5.21
C VAL A 59 4.73 -11.90 -5.66
N LYS A 60 5.78 -11.81 -6.45
CA LYS A 60 6.55 -13.01 -6.86
C LYS A 60 7.17 -13.73 -5.68
N LYS A 61 7.54 -13.00 -4.65
CA LYS A 61 8.12 -13.57 -3.42
C LYS A 61 7.06 -14.13 -2.48
N GLY A 62 5.79 -14.03 -2.83
CA GLY A 62 4.69 -14.58 -2.05
C GLY A 62 3.91 -13.57 -1.23
N ALA A 63 4.21 -12.29 -1.33
CA ALA A 63 3.42 -11.26 -0.66
C ALA A 63 2.02 -11.18 -1.26
N GLN A 64 1.01 -11.08 -0.41
CA GLN A 64 -0.37 -11.02 -0.85
C GLN A 64 -0.94 -9.62 -0.68
N PRO A 65 -1.33 -8.94 -1.77
CA PRO A 65 -1.97 -7.64 -1.66
C PRO A 65 -3.39 -7.78 -1.12
N THR A 66 -3.82 -6.82 -0.30
CA THR A 66 -5.21 -6.75 0.14
C THR A 66 -6.10 -6.39 -1.06
N ASP A 67 -7.41 -6.59 -0.93
CA ASP A 67 -8.34 -6.26 -2.00
C ASP A 67 -8.25 -4.78 -2.39
N THR A 68 -8.12 -3.89 -1.42
CA THR A 68 -7.96 -2.46 -1.67
C THR A 68 -6.67 -2.18 -2.46
N VAL A 69 -5.57 -2.82 -2.07
CA VAL A 69 -4.29 -2.66 -2.77
C VAL A 69 -4.35 -3.22 -4.18
N LYS A 70 -5.04 -4.36 -4.36
CA LYS A 70 -5.24 -4.91 -5.71
C LYS A 70 -5.95 -3.93 -6.62
N ALA A 71 -6.98 -3.27 -6.12
CA ALA A 71 -7.71 -2.24 -6.89
C ALA A 71 -6.80 -1.05 -7.22
N ILE A 72 -5.97 -0.63 -6.27
CA ILE A 72 -5.04 0.48 -6.48
C ILE A 72 -3.98 0.11 -7.53
N ILE A 73 -3.42 -1.09 -7.45
CA ILE A 73 -2.44 -1.57 -8.43
C ILE A 73 -3.05 -1.60 -9.84
N ALA A 74 -4.30 -2.03 -9.94
CA ALA A 74 -5.01 -2.08 -11.22
C ALA A 74 -5.22 -0.68 -11.81
N LYS A 75 -5.39 0.35 -10.98
CA LYS A 75 -5.56 1.73 -11.41
C LYS A 75 -4.24 2.42 -11.70
N ALA A 76 -3.17 2.00 -11.05
CA ALA A 76 -1.84 2.57 -11.25
C ALA A 76 -1.25 2.02 -12.56
N GLU A 77 -0.84 2.90 -13.43
CA GLU A 77 -0.25 2.49 -14.70
C GLU A 77 1.25 2.76 -14.75
#